data_ce5e5d9a3f28236630713abac4bdd264
#
_entry.id   ce5e5d9a3f28236630713abac4bdd264
#
_cell.length_a   1.000
_cell.length_b   1.000
_cell.length_c   1.000
_cell.angle_alpha   90.00
_cell.angle_beta   90.00
_cell.angle_gamma   90.00
#
_symmetry.space_group_name_H-M   'P 1'
#
loop_
_entity.id
_entity.type
_entity.pdbx_description
1 polymer ?
#
loop_
_entity_poly.entity_id
_entity_poly.type
_entity_poly.pdbx_seq_one_letter_code
_entity_poly.pdbx_strand_id
1 'polypeptide(L)'
;MANKSIPYKSFCWAIGTTSFRTAKLNLKIEAQLLLLDQFYNEVTKKSDWNWNNELQGKYYDFMKNKAFLTGAARRKDKDAREKTSGLVDIGLITEDRLITEAGRKLLKITSSGDFETDNVFNINRDSFIYLKQLLKTSIYVGGSIVRPFIVVIKCLTELEFLSYDEFTYFVPLIRDDKSAKQIISDIKLYREDKISTEEIIYNRLMQMDNYRLAQEEFLSSDVDENLICLVGMNRKSRSYDKPYYKLYESLKKIFIDGESDYESLLNSAKNINQKPGILWRNLLFKTTNIGIVRKNGKSSIHKKCPFINCKNETELKEVFFKYLHVFKAMATLSDYFDLNRRYLNITDTLIFEDRIIKLDMIPKYYFKEIIDTLYTEAFIRYENIRADVPIETISEAFKLDISELYETLSKDLGITIKSTEQAKAYINDERYRRFNTLIDKKFNDSVLIELLNCFETRDDKRIEELVTDDAAIPTIFEYILGIIWYKVSERQGNILDFMKLSLEANLLPKTHAAGG
;
A
#
# COMPACT_ATOMS: atom_id res chain seq x y z
N MET A 1 -12.10 31.12 28.14
CA MET A 1 -11.70 30.98 26.72
C MET A 1 -12.29 29.68 26.20
N ALA A 2 -13.11 29.72 25.15
CA ALA A 2 -13.64 28.50 24.55
C ALA A 2 -12.44 27.62 24.09
N ASN A 3 -12.50 26.32 24.38
CA ASN A 3 -11.43 25.37 24.00
C ASN A 3 -11.38 25.30 22.46
N LYS A 4 -10.55 26.17 21.86
CA LYS A 4 -10.36 26.21 20.41
C LYS A 4 -9.85 24.84 19.97
N SER A 5 -10.51 24.16 19.05
CA SER A 5 -10.08 22.87 18.53
C SER A 5 -10.14 22.86 17.02
N ILE A 6 -9.07 22.43 16.38
CA ILE A 6 -9.01 22.18 14.95
C ILE A 6 -9.10 20.67 14.77
N PRO A 7 -10.20 20.13 14.21
CA PRO A 7 -10.38 18.70 14.10
C PRO A 7 -9.42 18.10 13.08
N TYR A 8 -8.84 16.95 13.41
CA TYR A 8 -8.12 16.15 12.42
C TYR A 8 -9.09 15.64 11.35
N LYS A 9 -8.73 15.80 10.08
CA LYS A 9 -9.39 15.17 8.93
C LYS A 9 -8.35 14.34 8.19
N SER A 10 -8.71 13.12 7.76
CA SER A 10 -7.80 12.30 6.96
C SER A 10 -7.52 12.97 5.62
N PHE A 11 -6.25 13.09 5.27
CA PHE A 11 -5.80 13.72 4.02
C PHE A 11 -5.49 12.70 2.92
N CYS A 12 -5.39 11.42 3.27
CA CYS A 12 -5.07 10.34 2.35
C CYS A 12 -5.88 9.08 2.69
N TRP A 13 -6.04 8.22 1.71
CA TRP A 13 -6.64 6.91 1.88
C TRP A 13 -5.58 5.82 2.09
N ALA A 14 -6.02 4.70 2.66
CA ALA A 14 -5.29 3.44 2.72
C ALA A 14 -6.28 2.28 2.65
N ILE A 15 -5.97 1.23 1.89
CA ILE A 15 -6.82 0.06 1.75
C ILE A 15 -6.64 -0.83 2.99
N GLY A 16 -7.74 -1.13 3.68
CA GLY A 16 -7.73 -1.96 4.89
C GLY A 16 -7.06 -1.32 6.11
N THR A 17 -6.70 -2.13 7.08
CA THR A 17 -6.13 -1.71 8.35
C THR A 17 -4.67 -2.13 8.50
N THR A 18 -3.92 -1.41 9.34
CA THR A 18 -2.47 -1.64 9.55
C THR A 18 -2.14 -3.04 10.10
N SER A 19 -3.09 -3.75 10.69
CA SER A 19 -2.93 -5.16 11.11
C SER A 19 -2.78 -6.12 9.92
N PHE A 20 -3.17 -5.69 8.73
CA PHE A 20 -3.02 -6.42 7.46
C PHE A 20 -1.81 -5.96 6.63
N ARG A 21 -0.96 -5.10 7.17
CA ARG A 21 0.35 -4.79 6.60
C ARG A 21 1.32 -5.94 6.93
N THR A 22 1.21 -7.03 6.19
CA THR A 22 1.97 -8.26 6.41
C THR A 22 2.34 -8.91 5.10
N ALA A 23 3.47 -9.58 5.08
CA ALA A 23 3.83 -10.50 4.00
C ALA A 23 2.77 -11.60 3.86
N LYS A 24 2.66 -12.18 2.68
CA LYS A 24 1.73 -13.28 2.39
C LYS A 24 0.27 -12.91 2.75
N LEU A 25 -0.18 -11.73 2.25
CA LEU A 25 -1.49 -11.20 2.62
C LEU A 25 -2.64 -12.13 2.23
N ASN A 26 -2.59 -12.73 1.03
CA ASN A 26 -3.60 -13.70 0.58
C ASN A 26 -3.68 -14.90 1.53
N LEU A 27 -2.53 -15.50 1.86
CA LEU A 27 -2.44 -16.62 2.81
C LEU A 27 -3.07 -16.27 4.17
N LYS A 28 -2.80 -15.05 4.66
CA LYS A 28 -3.39 -14.58 5.92
C LYS A 28 -4.90 -14.40 5.82
N ILE A 29 -5.41 -13.84 4.74
CA ILE A 29 -6.86 -13.66 4.51
C ILE A 29 -7.55 -15.03 4.44
N GLU A 30 -7.01 -15.95 3.66
CA GLU A 30 -7.52 -17.31 3.47
C GLU A 30 -7.55 -18.09 4.79
N ALA A 31 -6.42 -18.12 5.51
CA ALA A 31 -6.34 -18.78 6.82
C ALA A 31 -7.31 -18.17 7.84
N GLN A 32 -7.49 -16.86 7.82
CA GLN A 32 -8.42 -16.17 8.72
C GLN A 32 -9.88 -16.51 8.40
N LEU A 33 -10.25 -16.62 7.11
CA LEU A 33 -11.59 -17.06 6.71
C LEU A 33 -11.86 -18.50 7.14
N LEU A 34 -10.88 -19.40 6.96
CA LEU A 34 -10.98 -20.79 7.38
C LEU A 34 -11.16 -20.90 8.91
N LEU A 35 -10.39 -20.15 9.69
CA LEU A 35 -10.48 -20.12 11.15
C LEU A 35 -11.83 -19.58 11.63
N LEU A 36 -12.39 -18.55 10.98
CA LEU A 36 -13.71 -18.03 11.31
C LEU A 36 -14.81 -19.05 11.01
N ASP A 37 -14.72 -19.76 9.89
CA ASP A 37 -15.66 -20.82 9.54
C ASP A 37 -15.62 -21.99 10.55
N GLN A 38 -14.42 -22.46 10.88
CA GLN A 38 -14.22 -23.49 11.91
C GLN A 38 -14.76 -23.04 13.27
N PHE A 39 -14.41 -21.85 13.72
CA PHE A 39 -14.85 -21.31 15.00
C PHE A 39 -16.39 -21.20 15.06
N TYR A 40 -17.01 -20.72 14.00
CA TYR A 40 -18.47 -20.61 13.89
C TYR A 40 -19.13 -21.98 14.00
N ASN A 41 -18.55 -23.02 13.40
CA ASN A 41 -19.12 -24.37 13.42
C ASN A 41 -18.83 -25.14 14.72
N GLU A 42 -17.65 -24.96 15.33
CA GLU A 42 -17.23 -25.73 16.51
C GLU A 42 -17.71 -25.15 17.84
N VAL A 43 -17.70 -23.82 18.00
CA VAL A 43 -17.82 -23.15 19.30
C VAL A 43 -19.20 -22.59 19.59
N THR A 44 -19.98 -22.24 18.56
CA THR A 44 -21.19 -21.44 18.75
C THR A 44 -22.41 -22.11 18.14
N LYS A 45 -23.51 -22.19 18.90
CA LYS A 45 -24.83 -22.40 18.30
C LYS A 45 -25.16 -21.19 17.47
N LYS A 46 -25.58 -21.37 16.22
CA LYS A 46 -25.84 -20.28 15.25
C LYS A 46 -26.78 -19.20 15.79
N SER A 47 -27.69 -19.52 16.71
CA SER A 47 -28.58 -18.58 17.39
C SER A 47 -27.89 -17.61 18.36
N ASP A 48 -26.71 -17.94 18.85
CA ASP A 48 -26.04 -17.22 19.94
C ASP A 48 -24.85 -16.38 19.45
N TRP A 49 -24.64 -16.29 18.13
CA TRP A 49 -23.57 -15.52 17.55
C TRP A 49 -23.77 -14.01 17.81
N ASN A 50 -22.97 -13.49 18.70
CA ASN A 50 -22.88 -12.06 19.00
C ASN A 50 -21.42 -11.67 19.16
N TRP A 51 -20.87 -10.84 18.25
CA TRP A 51 -19.48 -10.43 18.22
C TRP A 51 -19.14 -9.41 19.33
N ASN A 52 -19.48 -9.75 20.58
CA ASN A 52 -19.16 -8.98 21.78
C ASN A 52 -17.76 -9.31 22.31
N ASN A 53 -17.32 -8.60 23.36
CA ASN A 53 -15.99 -8.78 23.93
C ASN A 53 -15.72 -10.22 24.41
N GLU A 54 -16.72 -10.94 24.88
CA GLU A 54 -16.60 -12.33 25.32
C GLU A 54 -16.28 -13.25 24.15
N LEU A 55 -17.08 -13.17 23.07
CA LEU A 55 -16.88 -14.00 21.89
C LEU A 55 -15.56 -13.66 21.18
N GLN A 56 -15.19 -12.38 21.14
CA GLN A 56 -13.89 -11.93 20.63
C GLN A 56 -12.71 -12.55 21.42
N GLY A 57 -12.82 -12.62 22.76
CA GLY A 57 -11.85 -13.28 23.61
C GLY A 57 -11.75 -14.77 23.34
N LYS A 58 -12.88 -15.46 23.17
CA LYS A 58 -12.92 -16.89 22.80
C LYS A 58 -12.30 -17.15 21.42
N TYR A 59 -12.57 -16.28 20.45
CA TYR A 59 -11.97 -16.38 19.13
C TYR A 59 -10.44 -16.13 19.15
N TYR A 60 -9.97 -15.21 19.99
CA TYR A 60 -8.53 -15.02 20.18
C TYR A 60 -7.87 -16.30 20.69
N ASP A 61 -8.46 -16.94 21.71
CA ASP A 61 -7.92 -18.18 22.27
C ASP A 61 -7.98 -19.33 21.26
N PHE A 62 -9.05 -19.40 20.43
CA PHE A 62 -9.15 -20.34 19.34
C PHE A 62 -8.03 -20.15 18.31
N MET A 63 -7.79 -18.91 17.82
CA MET A 63 -6.68 -18.61 16.90
C MET A 63 -5.32 -19.02 17.50
N LYS A 64 -5.13 -18.81 18.79
CA LYS A 64 -3.90 -19.20 19.51
C LYS A 64 -3.73 -20.71 19.58
N ASN A 65 -4.80 -21.44 19.89
CA ASN A 65 -4.79 -22.91 19.94
C ASN A 65 -4.52 -23.54 18.56
N LYS A 66 -4.94 -22.89 17.48
CA LYS A 66 -4.63 -23.28 16.09
C LYS A 66 -3.26 -22.78 15.59
N ALA A 67 -2.41 -22.27 16.48
CA ALA A 67 -1.07 -21.73 16.19
C ALA A 67 -1.04 -20.55 15.16
N PHE A 68 -2.18 -19.92 14.91
CA PHE A 68 -2.26 -18.75 14.04
C PHE A 68 -1.64 -17.49 14.69
N LEU A 69 -1.65 -17.43 16.02
CA LEU A 69 -1.04 -16.36 16.81
C LEU A 69 0.16 -16.89 17.60
N THR A 70 1.31 -16.27 17.45
CA THR A 70 2.54 -16.62 18.17
C THR A 70 2.71 -15.85 19.49
N GLY A 71 2.15 -14.64 19.60
CA GLY A 71 2.27 -13.77 20.77
C GLY A 71 1.12 -13.92 21.79
N ALA A 72 1.21 -13.15 22.87
CA ALA A 72 0.14 -12.98 23.85
C ALA A 72 -0.32 -11.52 23.87
N ALA A 73 -1.60 -11.27 23.62
CA ALA A 73 -2.17 -9.94 23.69
C ALA A 73 -2.66 -9.61 25.10
N ARG A 74 -2.39 -8.39 25.57
CA ARG A 74 -2.95 -7.88 26.83
C ARG A 74 -4.48 -7.74 26.76
N ARG A 75 -5.01 -7.40 25.58
CA ARG A 75 -6.44 -7.25 25.30
C ARG A 75 -6.83 -8.17 24.16
N LYS A 76 -7.26 -9.39 24.50
CA LYS A 76 -7.67 -10.44 23.56
C LYS A 76 -8.81 -9.99 22.65
N ASP A 77 -9.82 -9.32 23.21
CA ASP A 77 -10.96 -8.77 22.51
C ASP A 77 -10.55 -7.78 21.39
N LYS A 78 -9.65 -6.87 21.76
CA LYS A 78 -9.15 -5.88 20.80
C LYS A 78 -8.31 -6.53 19.70
N ASP A 79 -7.43 -7.46 20.04
CA ASP A 79 -6.57 -8.14 19.06
C ASP A 79 -7.40 -8.97 18.07
N ALA A 80 -8.42 -9.70 18.54
CA ALA A 80 -9.34 -10.44 17.67
C ALA A 80 -10.04 -9.52 16.66
N ARG A 81 -10.49 -8.34 17.09
CA ARG A 81 -11.09 -7.34 16.18
C ARG A 81 -10.09 -6.81 15.16
N GLU A 82 -8.88 -6.48 15.58
CA GLU A 82 -7.82 -5.97 14.70
C GLU A 82 -7.38 -7.02 13.67
N LYS A 83 -7.28 -8.30 14.08
CA LYS A 83 -6.90 -9.40 13.18
C LYS A 83 -7.96 -9.73 12.14
N THR A 84 -9.20 -9.34 12.33
CA THR A 84 -10.31 -9.62 11.39
C THR A 84 -10.79 -8.38 10.64
N SER A 85 -10.36 -7.17 11.03
CA SER A 85 -10.88 -5.92 10.46
C SER A 85 -10.63 -5.76 8.96
N GLY A 86 -9.47 -6.18 8.46
CA GLY A 86 -9.15 -6.06 7.04
C GLY A 86 -10.04 -6.91 6.13
N LEU A 87 -10.62 -8.00 6.63
CA LEU A 87 -11.61 -8.78 5.87
C LEU A 87 -12.97 -8.06 5.81
N VAL A 88 -13.32 -7.29 6.85
CA VAL A 88 -14.53 -6.43 6.84
C VAL A 88 -14.35 -5.33 5.81
N ASP A 89 -13.18 -4.68 5.80
CA ASP A 89 -12.89 -3.54 4.93
C ASP A 89 -13.05 -3.88 3.44
N ILE A 90 -12.74 -5.12 3.04
CA ILE A 90 -12.91 -5.60 1.66
C ILE A 90 -14.16 -6.47 1.47
N GLY A 91 -15.07 -6.52 2.45
CA GLY A 91 -16.38 -7.14 2.35
C GLY A 91 -16.41 -8.67 2.35
N LEU A 92 -15.35 -9.36 2.77
CA LEU A 92 -15.31 -10.83 2.87
C LEU A 92 -16.05 -11.36 4.10
N ILE A 93 -16.17 -10.53 5.13
CA ILE A 93 -16.99 -10.81 6.34
C ILE A 93 -17.81 -9.58 6.72
N THR A 94 -18.86 -9.76 7.51
CA THR A 94 -19.66 -8.68 8.08
C THR A 94 -18.96 -8.03 9.29
N GLU A 95 -19.53 -6.93 9.81
CA GLU A 95 -19.09 -6.32 11.08
C GLU A 95 -19.19 -7.30 12.25
N ASP A 96 -20.17 -8.23 12.21
CA ASP A 96 -20.35 -9.29 13.20
C ASP A 96 -19.48 -10.53 12.94
N ARG A 97 -18.55 -10.43 11.99
CA ARG A 97 -17.61 -11.50 11.57
C ARG A 97 -18.27 -12.74 11.00
N LEU A 98 -19.45 -12.61 10.42
CA LEU A 98 -20.04 -13.66 9.60
C LEU A 98 -19.47 -13.61 8.18
N ILE A 99 -19.16 -14.78 7.63
CA ILE A 99 -18.60 -14.88 6.27
C ILE A 99 -19.71 -14.50 5.26
N THR A 100 -19.39 -13.59 4.35
CA THR A 100 -20.27 -13.08 3.29
C THR A 100 -20.31 -14.04 2.10
N GLU A 101 -21.14 -13.74 1.09
CA GLU A 101 -21.16 -14.52 -0.17
C GLU A 101 -19.78 -14.49 -0.86
N ALA A 102 -19.17 -13.32 -0.96
CA ALA A 102 -17.82 -13.16 -1.52
C ALA A 102 -16.77 -13.92 -0.70
N GLY A 103 -16.86 -13.86 0.64
CA GLY A 103 -16.00 -14.63 1.53
C GLY A 103 -16.17 -16.14 1.38
N ARG A 104 -17.41 -16.63 1.25
CA ARG A 104 -17.69 -18.06 1.01
C ARG A 104 -17.17 -18.54 -0.35
N LYS A 105 -17.28 -17.71 -1.37
CA LYS A 105 -16.76 -18.02 -2.70
C LYS A 105 -15.23 -18.19 -2.65
N LEU A 106 -14.54 -17.25 -2.00
CA LEU A 106 -13.10 -17.33 -1.80
C LEU A 106 -12.71 -18.56 -1.00
N LEU A 107 -13.37 -18.81 0.15
CA LEU A 107 -13.11 -19.98 1.00
C LEU A 107 -13.31 -21.30 0.23
N LYS A 108 -14.34 -21.39 -0.64
CA LYS A 108 -14.56 -22.56 -1.47
C LYS A 108 -13.42 -22.80 -2.46
N ILE A 109 -12.95 -21.76 -3.16
CA ILE A 109 -11.83 -21.81 -4.10
C ILE A 109 -10.58 -22.29 -3.39
N THR A 110 -10.23 -21.65 -2.28
CA THR A 110 -9.01 -21.96 -1.54
C THR A 110 -9.05 -23.35 -0.90
N SER A 111 -10.21 -23.77 -0.38
CA SER A 111 -10.37 -25.12 0.21
C SER A 111 -10.36 -26.25 -0.83
N SER A 112 -10.77 -25.99 -2.07
CA SER A 112 -10.74 -26.99 -3.15
C SER A 112 -9.40 -27.06 -3.87
N GLY A 113 -8.54 -26.06 -3.72
CA GLY A 113 -7.30 -25.91 -4.49
C GLY A 113 -7.52 -25.60 -5.98
N ASP A 114 -8.73 -25.15 -6.35
CA ASP A 114 -9.10 -24.86 -7.75
C ASP A 114 -8.81 -23.40 -8.09
N PHE A 115 -7.57 -23.13 -8.46
CA PHE A 115 -7.06 -21.80 -8.84
C PHE A 115 -7.03 -21.56 -10.35
N GLU A 116 -7.67 -22.40 -11.16
CA GLU A 116 -7.67 -22.24 -12.62
C GLU A 116 -8.11 -20.84 -13.08
N THR A 117 -7.60 -20.43 -14.24
CA THR A 117 -7.94 -19.14 -14.87
C THR A 117 -9.13 -19.31 -15.82
N ASP A 118 -10.29 -18.75 -15.46
CA ASP A 118 -11.53 -18.84 -16.25
C ASP A 118 -12.22 -17.49 -16.45
N ASN A 119 -11.47 -16.42 -16.39
CA ASN A 119 -11.99 -15.05 -16.45
C ASN A 119 -11.29 -14.21 -17.54
N VAL A 120 -11.89 -13.07 -17.87
CA VAL A 120 -11.44 -12.18 -18.94
C VAL A 120 -10.04 -11.58 -18.73
N PHE A 121 -9.56 -11.53 -17.49
CA PHE A 121 -8.22 -11.03 -17.15
C PHE A 121 -7.13 -12.12 -17.18
N ASN A 122 -7.51 -13.39 -17.37
CA ASN A 122 -6.61 -14.55 -17.33
C ASN A 122 -5.78 -14.61 -16.03
N ILE A 123 -6.41 -14.31 -14.90
CA ILE A 123 -5.85 -14.38 -13.56
C ILE A 123 -6.47 -15.54 -12.78
N ASN A 124 -5.83 -15.97 -11.70
CA ASN A 124 -6.34 -17.04 -10.85
C ASN A 124 -7.70 -16.68 -10.26
N ARG A 125 -8.55 -17.69 -9.99
CA ARG A 125 -9.92 -17.50 -9.47
C ARG A 125 -9.95 -16.73 -8.14
N ASP A 126 -9.01 -16.98 -7.23
CA ASP A 126 -8.88 -16.23 -5.97
C ASP A 126 -8.56 -14.76 -6.22
N SER A 127 -7.59 -14.48 -7.10
CA SER A 127 -7.21 -13.13 -7.49
C SER A 127 -8.35 -12.38 -8.17
N PHE A 128 -9.19 -13.09 -8.93
CA PHE A 128 -10.40 -12.52 -9.51
C PHE A 128 -11.45 -12.14 -8.44
N ILE A 129 -11.57 -12.92 -7.35
CA ILE A 129 -12.41 -12.51 -6.21
C ILE A 129 -11.81 -11.26 -5.55
N TYR A 130 -10.49 -11.21 -5.29
CA TYR A 130 -9.85 -10.01 -4.75
C TYR A 130 -10.03 -8.79 -5.65
N LEU A 131 -9.90 -8.94 -6.96
CA LEU A 131 -10.15 -7.89 -7.93
C LEU A 131 -11.59 -7.35 -7.80
N LYS A 132 -12.60 -8.22 -7.82
CA LYS A 132 -14.00 -7.82 -7.63
C LYS A 132 -14.22 -7.08 -6.31
N GLN A 133 -13.60 -7.54 -5.22
CA GLN A 133 -13.74 -6.89 -3.93
C GLN A 133 -13.05 -5.52 -3.91
N LEU A 134 -11.84 -5.37 -4.47
CA LEU A 134 -11.17 -4.07 -4.52
C LEU A 134 -11.85 -3.08 -5.45
N LEU A 135 -12.43 -3.54 -6.55
CA LEU A 135 -13.31 -2.71 -7.40
C LEU A 135 -14.49 -2.13 -6.62
N LYS A 136 -15.05 -2.87 -5.66
CA LYS A 136 -16.17 -2.45 -4.80
C LYS A 136 -15.75 -1.66 -3.56
N THR A 137 -14.50 -1.81 -3.12
CA THR A 137 -14.00 -1.21 -1.88
C THR A 137 -14.01 0.31 -1.95
N SER A 138 -14.72 0.94 -1.02
CA SER A 138 -14.87 2.40 -0.90
C SER A 138 -14.31 2.87 0.44
N ILE A 139 -13.54 3.95 0.42
CA ILE A 139 -12.91 4.53 1.61
C ILE A 139 -13.39 5.96 1.78
N TYR A 140 -13.76 6.32 3.01
CA TYR A 140 -14.10 7.69 3.35
C TYR A 140 -12.84 8.45 3.76
N VAL A 141 -12.53 9.54 3.06
CA VAL A 141 -11.33 10.36 3.30
C VAL A 141 -11.62 11.85 3.11
N GLY A 142 -11.35 12.64 4.14
CA GLY A 142 -11.43 14.12 4.07
C GLY A 142 -12.80 14.70 3.69
N GLY A 143 -13.88 13.95 3.90
CA GLY A 143 -15.23 14.34 3.50
C GLY A 143 -15.71 13.75 2.17
N SER A 144 -14.86 13.00 1.47
CA SER A 144 -15.16 12.36 0.18
C SER A 144 -15.13 10.84 0.28
N ILE A 145 -15.78 10.19 -0.66
CA ILE A 145 -15.70 8.74 -0.87
C ILE A 145 -14.75 8.49 -2.04
N VAL A 146 -13.87 7.52 -1.90
CA VAL A 146 -12.92 7.10 -2.94
C VAL A 146 -12.95 5.59 -3.10
N ARG A 147 -12.93 5.08 -4.32
CA ARG A 147 -12.65 3.68 -4.66
C ARG A 147 -11.19 3.59 -5.12
N PRO A 148 -10.23 3.26 -4.22
CA PRO A 148 -8.80 3.40 -4.49
C PRO A 148 -8.30 2.60 -5.68
N PHE A 149 -8.84 1.39 -5.88
CA PHE A 149 -8.44 0.54 -7.00
C PHE A 149 -8.69 1.24 -8.34
N ILE A 150 -9.89 1.82 -8.53
CA ILE A 150 -10.24 2.53 -9.77
C ILE A 150 -9.34 3.74 -9.99
N VAL A 151 -9.05 4.48 -8.91
CA VAL A 151 -8.14 5.64 -8.97
C VAL A 151 -6.73 5.23 -9.39
N VAL A 152 -6.20 4.13 -8.83
CA VAL A 152 -4.88 3.60 -9.22
C VAL A 152 -4.86 3.19 -10.69
N ILE A 153 -5.90 2.49 -11.16
CA ILE A 153 -6.01 2.10 -12.58
C ILE A 153 -6.04 3.34 -13.48
N LYS A 154 -6.82 4.38 -13.11
CA LYS A 154 -6.84 5.65 -13.88
C LYS A 154 -5.45 6.28 -13.97
N CYS A 155 -4.72 6.35 -12.86
CA CYS A 155 -3.35 6.87 -12.86
C CYS A 155 -2.42 6.03 -13.77
N LEU A 156 -2.50 4.70 -13.69
CA LEU A 156 -1.67 3.80 -14.50
C LEU A 156 -2.02 3.84 -16.00
N THR A 157 -3.28 4.06 -16.34
CA THR A 157 -3.71 4.22 -17.75
C THR A 157 -3.24 5.53 -18.34
N GLU A 158 -3.25 6.63 -17.56
CA GLU A 158 -2.82 7.96 -17.99
C GLU A 158 -1.29 8.15 -18.02
N LEU A 159 -0.58 7.46 -17.15
CA LEU A 159 0.85 7.66 -16.88
C LEU A 159 1.71 6.47 -17.32
N GLU A 160 1.11 5.37 -17.78
CA GLU A 160 1.69 4.07 -18.16
C GLU A 160 2.33 3.30 -17.01
N PHE A 161 2.96 3.96 -16.08
CA PHE A 161 3.55 3.40 -14.86
C PHE A 161 3.52 4.43 -13.73
N LEU A 162 3.77 3.95 -12.51
CA LEU A 162 4.06 4.77 -11.34
C LEU A 162 5.36 4.29 -10.71
N SER A 163 6.24 5.21 -10.32
CA SER A 163 7.33 4.87 -9.40
C SER A 163 6.78 4.58 -8.00
N TYR A 164 7.54 3.89 -7.17
CA TYR A 164 7.16 3.65 -5.77
C TYR A 164 6.95 4.96 -5.00
N ASP A 165 7.73 6.01 -5.31
CA ASP A 165 7.58 7.30 -4.67
C ASP A 165 6.28 8.01 -5.09
N GLU A 166 5.93 7.99 -6.38
CA GLU A 166 4.67 8.52 -6.90
C GLU A 166 3.45 7.81 -6.29
N PHE A 167 3.50 6.49 -6.25
CA PHE A 167 2.45 5.68 -5.63
C PHE A 167 2.35 5.90 -4.12
N THR A 168 3.49 6.08 -3.43
CA THR A 168 3.52 6.30 -1.98
C THR A 168 2.99 7.67 -1.60
N TYR A 169 3.51 8.71 -2.25
CA TYR A 169 3.36 10.07 -1.76
C TYR A 169 2.28 10.88 -2.46
N PHE A 170 1.83 10.48 -3.66
CA PHE A 170 0.90 11.30 -4.44
C PHE A 170 -0.45 10.62 -4.63
N VAL A 171 -0.48 9.38 -5.11
CA VAL A 171 -1.74 8.71 -5.45
C VAL A 171 -2.72 8.61 -4.28
N PRO A 172 -2.30 8.32 -3.02
CA PRO A 172 -3.22 8.29 -1.88
C PRO A 172 -3.80 9.64 -1.47
N LEU A 173 -3.30 10.75 -2.01
CA LEU A 173 -3.83 12.09 -1.78
C LEU A 173 -5.06 12.42 -2.67
N ILE A 174 -5.40 11.57 -3.62
CA ILE A 174 -6.56 11.73 -4.51
C ILE A 174 -7.83 11.46 -3.72
N ARG A 175 -8.74 12.44 -3.67
CA ARG A 175 -10.00 12.38 -2.92
C ARG A 175 -11.24 12.66 -3.78
N ASP A 176 -11.04 13.22 -4.96
CA ASP A 176 -12.07 13.60 -5.92
C ASP A 176 -11.46 13.75 -7.31
N ASP A 177 -12.28 13.96 -8.33
CA ASP A 177 -11.85 14.12 -9.72
C ASP A 177 -10.89 15.31 -9.91
N LYS A 178 -11.12 16.41 -9.21
CA LYS A 178 -10.24 17.59 -9.28
C LYS A 178 -8.84 17.26 -8.76
N SER A 179 -8.74 16.61 -7.63
CA SER A 179 -7.45 16.19 -7.06
C SER A 179 -6.77 15.12 -7.90
N ALA A 180 -7.52 14.23 -8.57
CA ALA A 180 -6.96 13.23 -9.48
C ALA A 180 -6.29 13.89 -10.69
N LYS A 181 -6.99 14.78 -11.39
CA LYS A 181 -6.45 15.53 -12.54
C LYS A 181 -5.19 16.30 -12.15
N GLN A 182 -5.23 16.94 -10.99
CA GLN A 182 -4.08 17.71 -10.50
C GLN A 182 -2.89 16.81 -10.15
N ILE A 183 -3.10 15.69 -9.43
CA ILE A 183 -2.03 14.74 -9.08
C ILE A 183 -1.40 14.14 -10.33
N ILE A 184 -2.18 13.76 -11.33
CA ILE A 184 -1.65 13.26 -12.61
C ILE A 184 -0.77 14.32 -13.30
N SER A 185 -1.23 15.59 -13.30
CA SER A 185 -0.42 16.71 -13.81
C SER A 185 0.85 16.96 -12.99
N ASP A 186 0.72 16.94 -11.65
CA ASP A 186 1.85 17.11 -10.73
C ASP A 186 2.90 16.00 -10.90
N ILE A 187 2.49 14.75 -11.14
CA ILE A 187 3.40 13.63 -11.42
C ILE A 187 4.20 13.88 -12.71
N LYS A 188 3.56 14.41 -13.76
CA LYS A 188 4.27 14.76 -15.00
C LYS A 188 5.33 15.84 -14.73
N LEU A 189 5.00 16.88 -13.96
CA LEU A 189 5.95 17.93 -13.57
C LEU A 189 7.06 17.40 -12.64
N TYR A 190 6.71 16.47 -11.73
CA TYR A 190 7.68 15.82 -10.85
C TYR A 190 8.72 15.01 -11.63
N ARG A 191 8.29 14.27 -12.65
CA ARG A 191 9.19 13.53 -13.56
C ARG A 191 10.13 14.42 -14.36
N GLU A 192 9.76 15.69 -14.52
CA GLU A 192 10.56 16.72 -15.19
C GLU A 192 11.39 17.58 -14.21
N ASP A 193 11.47 17.19 -12.93
CA ASP A 193 12.13 17.92 -11.84
C ASP A 193 11.63 19.37 -11.64
N LYS A 194 10.38 19.67 -12.05
CA LYS A 194 9.78 21.01 -11.94
C LYS A 194 9.05 21.28 -10.63
N ILE A 195 8.72 20.24 -9.88
CA ILE A 195 8.04 20.32 -8.59
C ILE A 195 8.58 19.23 -7.66
N SER A 196 8.72 19.54 -6.38
CA SER A 196 9.22 18.60 -5.36
C SER A 196 8.08 17.80 -4.71
N THR A 197 8.44 16.66 -4.09
CA THR A 197 7.51 15.86 -3.28
C THR A 197 6.86 16.69 -2.18
N GLU A 198 7.64 17.52 -1.49
CA GLU A 198 7.17 18.36 -0.40
C GLU A 198 6.17 19.41 -0.88
N GLU A 199 6.36 19.96 -2.07
CA GLU A 199 5.42 20.94 -2.65
C GLU A 199 4.11 20.29 -3.06
N ILE A 200 4.14 19.13 -3.69
CA ILE A 200 2.91 18.40 -4.06
C ILE A 200 2.10 18.09 -2.81
N ILE A 201 2.73 17.51 -1.78
CA ILE A 201 2.05 17.17 -0.52
C ILE A 201 1.48 18.44 0.13
N TYR A 202 2.28 19.49 0.27
CA TYR A 202 1.85 20.72 0.91
C TYR A 202 0.65 21.35 0.20
N ASN A 203 0.70 21.45 -1.14
CA ASN A 203 -0.39 21.96 -1.95
C ASN A 203 -1.69 21.17 -1.75
N ARG A 204 -1.60 19.84 -1.60
CA ARG A 204 -2.79 18.99 -1.34
C ARG A 204 -3.33 19.20 0.09
N LEU A 205 -2.46 19.32 1.09
CA LEU A 205 -2.88 19.60 2.47
C LEU A 205 -3.59 20.96 2.57
N MET A 206 -3.05 21.99 1.92
CA MET A 206 -3.62 23.34 1.93
C MET A 206 -4.94 23.49 1.18
N GLN A 207 -5.39 22.48 0.46
CA GLN A 207 -6.76 22.42 -0.09
C GLN A 207 -7.80 22.01 0.97
N MET A 208 -7.37 21.55 2.14
CA MET A 208 -8.25 21.16 3.23
C MET A 208 -8.44 22.31 4.22
N ASP A 209 -9.70 22.55 4.60
CA ASP A 209 -10.07 23.68 5.49
C ASP A 209 -9.36 23.64 6.83
N ASN A 210 -9.22 22.44 7.44
CA ASN A 210 -8.55 22.32 8.73
C ASN A 210 -7.06 22.69 8.68
N TYR A 211 -6.37 22.46 7.56
CA TYR A 211 -4.97 22.87 7.41
C TYR A 211 -4.85 24.38 7.17
N ARG A 212 -5.77 24.99 6.41
CA ARG A 212 -5.82 26.44 6.25
C ARG A 212 -6.10 27.14 7.58
N LEU A 213 -7.12 26.69 8.31
CA LEU A 213 -7.42 27.22 9.65
C LEU A 213 -6.25 27.06 10.62
N ALA A 214 -5.54 25.93 10.57
CA ALA A 214 -4.35 25.70 11.39
C ALA A 214 -3.20 26.67 11.02
N GLN A 215 -3.00 26.95 9.74
CA GLN A 215 -2.01 27.90 9.27
C GLN A 215 -2.34 29.33 9.70
N GLU A 216 -3.57 29.78 9.47
CA GLU A 216 -4.03 31.12 9.88
C GLU A 216 -3.84 31.34 11.38
N GLU A 217 -4.22 30.35 12.20
CA GLU A 217 -4.05 30.42 13.65
C GLU A 217 -2.58 30.46 14.05
N PHE A 218 -1.73 29.65 13.41
CA PHE A 218 -0.30 29.62 13.71
C PHE A 218 0.42 30.91 13.34
N LEU A 219 0.07 31.50 12.21
CA LEU A 219 0.71 32.74 11.75
C LEU A 219 0.27 33.96 12.58
N SER A 220 -0.99 33.98 13.06
CA SER A 220 -1.56 35.14 13.77
C SER A 220 -1.33 35.14 15.28
N SER A 221 -0.84 34.05 15.87
CA SER A 221 -0.70 33.90 17.33
C SER A 221 0.77 33.79 17.76
N ASP A 222 1.08 34.17 19.01
CA ASP A 222 2.37 33.88 19.61
C ASP A 222 2.56 32.37 19.80
N VAL A 223 3.74 31.87 19.48
CA VAL A 223 3.98 30.42 19.48
C VAL A 223 4.31 29.93 20.88
N ASP A 224 3.44 29.09 21.40
CA ASP A 224 3.65 28.30 22.62
C ASP A 224 3.40 26.81 22.38
N GLU A 225 3.64 25.96 23.40
CA GLU A 225 3.42 24.52 23.32
C GLU A 225 1.96 24.17 23.00
N ASN A 226 0.99 24.95 23.52
CA ASN A 226 -0.42 24.71 23.31
C ASN A 226 -0.83 24.98 21.86
N LEU A 227 -0.32 26.07 21.28
CA LEU A 227 -0.54 26.40 19.87
C LEU A 227 0.05 25.32 18.96
N ILE A 228 1.28 24.87 19.21
CA ILE A 228 1.90 23.76 18.45
C ILE A 228 1.03 22.50 18.53
N CYS A 229 0.55 22.15 19.71
CA CYS A 229 -0.34 20.99 19.90
C CYS A 229 -1.71 21.17 19.24
N LEU A 230 -2.21 22.40 19.13
CA LEU A 230 -3.46 22.71 18.46
C LEU A 230 -3.30 22.57 16.94
N VAL A 231 -2.35 23.29 16.36
CA VAL A 231 -2.15 23.34 14.91
C VAL A 231 -1.53 22.05 14.36
N GLY A 232 -0.83 21.28 15.19
CA GLY A 232 -0.27 19.98 14.84
C GLY A 232 -1.32 18.93 14.51
N MET A 233 -2.55 19.08 15.01
CA MET A 233 -3.71 18.22 14.68
C MET A 233 -3.41 16.71 14.76
N ASN A 234 -2.74 16.28 15.85
CA ASN A 234 -2.37 14.86 15.96
C ASN A 234 -3.58 13.96 16.18
N ARG A 235 -3.75 12.95 15.33
CA ARG A 235 -4.89 12.00 15.38
C ARG A 235 -4.99 11.22 16.68
N LYS A 236 -3.85 10.85 17.29
CA LYS A 236 -3.83 9.98 18.49
C LYS A 236 -3.95 10.79 19.78
N SER A 237 -3.13 11.82 19.94
CA SER A 237 -3.14 12.72 21.09
C SER A 237 -2.37 14.00 20.75
N ARG A 238 -2.88 15.13 21.19
CA ARG A 238 -2.21 16.43 21.03
C ARG A 238 -0.80 16.44 21.63
N SER A 239 -0.59 15.72 22.73
CA SER A 239 0.72 15.64 23.42
C SER A 239 1.86 15.08 22.55
N TYR A 240 1.57 14.33 21.49
CA TYR A 240 2.60 13.86 20.57
C TYR A 240 3.29 14.98 19.78
N ASP A 241 2.66 16.15 19.69
CA ASP A 241 3.23 17.29 18.97
C ASP A 241 4.05 18.25 19.88
N LYS A 242 4.06 18.05 21.20
CA LYS A 242 4.86 18.87 22.15
C LYS A 242 6.35 19.00 21.78
N PRO A 243 7.06 17.96 21.31
CA PRO A 243 8.48 18.11 20.96
C PRO A 243 8.74 19.13 19.85
N TYR A 244 7.76 19.43 19.00
CA TYR A 244 7.91 20.43 17.94
C TYR A 244 8.02 21.86 18.45
N TYR A 245 7.52 22.17 19.66
CA TYR A 245 7.70 23.46 20.28
C TYR A 245 9.19 23.77 20.54
N LYS A 246 9.91 22.82 21.14
CA LYS A 246 11.36 22.97 21.37
C LYS A 246 12.16 23.07 20.07
N LEU A 247 11.72 22.37 19.02
CA LEU A 247 12.33 22.50 17.72
C LEU A 247 12.11 23.91 17.14
N TYR A 248 10.88 24.43 17.22
CA TYR A 248 10.56 25.79 16.78
C TYR A 248 11.40 26.84 17.51
N GLU A 249 11.48 26.77 18.84
CA GLU A 249 12.31 27.69 19.65
C GLU A 249 13.78 27.65 19.21
N SER A 250 14.35 26.45 19.01
CA SER A 250 15.73 26.30 18.59
C SER A 250 15.98 26.85 17.18
N LEU A 251 15.00 26.68 16.26
CA LEU A 251 15.07 27.25 14.92
C LEU A 251 15.03 28.78 14.97
N LYS A 252 14.11 29.37 15.77
CA LYS A 252 14.00 30.83 15.94
C LYS A 252 15.29 31.43 16.48
N LYS A 253 15.83 30.86 17.56
CA LYS A 253 17.10 31.31 18.17
C LYS A 253 18.26 31.35 17.17
N ILE A 254 18.41 30.31 16.34
CA ILE A 254 19.51 30.22 15.40
C ILE A 254 19.29 31.09 14.16
N PHE A 255 18.13 31.02 13.53
CA PHE A 255 17.92 31.62 12.21
C PHE A 255 17.37 33.06 12.27
N ILE A 256 16.75 33.47 13.38
CA ILE A 256 16.19 34.81 13.56
C ILE A 256 17.00 35.62 14.57
N ASP A 257 17.26 35.03 15.76
CA ASP A 257 17.93 35.75 16.85
C ASP A 257 19.47 35.69 16.74
N GLY A 258 20.03 34.87 15.80
CA GLY A 258 21.45 34.80 15.50
C GLY A 258 22.31 34.02 16.52
N GLU A 259 21.69 33.21 17.36
CA GLU A 259 22.41 32.34 18.31
C GLU A 259 23.18 31.22 17.58
N SER A 260 24.17 30.64 18.26
CA SER A 260 25.07 29.61 17.67
C SER A 260 24.92 28.24 18.33
N ASP A 261 23.81 27.95 18.99
CA ASP A 261 23.57 26.67 19.67
C ASP A 261 23.00 25.58 18.74
N TYR A 262 23.83 25.16 17.78
CA TYR A 262 23.48 24.12 16.80
C TYR A 262 23.33 22.72 17.43
N GLU A 263 23.93 22.51 18.61
CA GLU A 263 23.78 21.25 19.35
C GLU A 263 22.36 21.10 19.89
N SER A 264 21.82 22.16 20.51
CA SER A 264 20.43 22.18 20.99
C SER A 264 19.42 22.02 19.86
N LEU A 265 19.69 22.61 18.68
CA LEU A 265 18.86 22.40 17.50
C LEU A 265 18.88 20.93 17.06
N LEU A 266 20.04 20.28 17.00
CA LEU A 266 20.12 18.86 16.65
C LEU A 266 19.40 17.98 17.67
N ASN A 267 19.56 18.26 18.97
CA ASN A 267 18.89 17.53 20.05
C ASN A 267 17.36 17.72 19.99
N SER A 268 16.86 18.91 19.71
CA SER A 268 15.43 19.17 19.51
C SER A 268 14.87 18.36 18.33
N ALA A 269 15.61 18.30 17.20
CA ALA A 269 15.23 17.46 16.05
C ALA A 269 15.32 15.95 16.36
N LYS A 270 16.23 15.51 17.24
CA LYS A 270 16.33 14.13 17.70
C LYS A 270 15.18 13.72 18.64
N ASN A 271 14.63 14.67 19.38
CA ASN A 271 13.49 14.42 20.28
C ASN A 271 12.17 14.23 19.54
N ILE A 272 12.12 14.57 18.25
CA ILE A 272 10.99 14.19 17.40
C ILE A 272 11.13 12.72 17.04
N ASN A 273 10.18 11.92 17.51
CA ASN A 273 10.21 10.47 17.36
C ASN A 273 9.89 10.02 15.92
N GLN A 274 10.35 8.82 15.57
CA GLN A 274 10.02 8.08 14.35
C GLN A 274 10.48 8.76 13.05
N LYS A 275 9.82 8.43 11.93
CA LYS A 275 10.16 8.92 10.59
C LYS A 275 10.21 10.45 10.45
N PRO A 276 9.26 11.23 11.01
CA PRO A 276 9.34 12.68 10.91
C PRO A 276 10.65 13.26 11.48
N GLY A 277 11.13 12.73 12.60
CA GLY A 277 12.40 13.17 13.19
C GLY A 277 13.61 12.90 12.30
N ILE A 278 13.59 11.81 11.52
CA ILE A 278 14.63 11.54 10.51
C ILE A 278 14.59 12.60 9.41
N LEU A 279 13.40 12.92 8.90
CA LEU A 279 13.23 13.92 7.86
C LEU A 279 13.67 15.31 8.33
N TRP A 280 13.33 15.71 9.54
CA TRP A 280 13.80 16.96 10.13
C TRP A 280 15.32 17.03 10.23
N ARG A 281 15.98 15.97 10.72
CA ARG A 281 17.45 15.93 10.81
C ARG A 281 18.10 16.03 9.44
N ASN A 282 17.55 15.35 8.43
CA ASN A 282 18.08 15.39 7.06
C ASN A 282 17.88 16.76 6.39
N LEU A 283 16.78 17.46 6.70
CA LEU A 283 16.54 18.83 6.22
C LEU A 283 17.54 19.81 6.81
N LEU A 284 17.82 19.68 8.10
CA LEU A 284 18.61 20.68 8.87
C LEU A 284 20.12 20.43 8.77
N PHE A 285 20.58 19.18 8.82
CA PHE A 285 21.97 18.86 9.05
C PHE A 285 22.56 17.93 7.97
N LYS A 286 23.84 18.16 7.65
CA LYS A 286 24.66 17.23 6.85
C LYS A 286 25.06 15.98 7.62
N THR A 287 25.09 16.05 8.95
CA THR A 287 25.45 14.98 9.86
C THR A 287 24.60 15.00 11.12
N THR A 288 24.36 13.86 11.71
CA THR A 288 23.63 13.71 12.98
C THR A 288 24.57 13.40 14.17
N ASN A 289 25.89 13.47 13.96
CA ASN A 289 26.88 13.30 15.01
C ASN A 289 27.02 14.60 15.82
N ILE A 290 26.65 14.56 17.10
CA ILE A 290 26.67 15.72 18.02
C ILE A 290 28.07 16.33 18.11
N GLY A 291 29.12 15.50 18.22
CA GLY A 291 30.49 15.97 18.31
C GLY A 291 30.95 16.76 17.08
N ILE A 292 30.54 16.30 15.89
CA ILE A 292 30.83 17.01 14.63
C ILE A 292 30.02 18.31 14.55
N VAL A 293 28.73 18.29 14.93
CA VAL A 293 27.87 19.49 14.93
C VAL A 293 28.42 20.54 15.90
N ARG A 294 28.82 20.13 17.10
CA ARG A 294 29.46 21.00 18.09
C ARG A 294 30.75 21.64 17.55
N LYS A 295 31.60 20.85 16.87
CA LYS A 295 32.89 21.33 16.30
C LYS A 295 32.66 22.26 15.11
N ASN A 296 31.77 21.93 14.22
CA ASN A 296 31.60 22.62 12.93
C ASN A 296 30.59 23.78 12.99
N GLY A 297 29.75 23.85 14.03
CA GLY A 297 28.75 24.92 14.21
C GLY A 297 27.89 25.12 12.97
N LYS A 298 27.81 26.33 12.46
CA LYS A 298 27.03 26.70 11.28
C LYS A 298 27.33 25.85 10.05
N SER A 299 28.57 25.40 9.87
CA SER A 299 28.96 24.58 8.72
C SER A 299 28.36 23.18 8.73
N SER A 300 27.75 22.74 9.85
CA SER A 300 27.01 21.48 9.95
C SER A 300 25.61 21.57 9.35
N ILE A 301 25.06 22.78 9.18
CA ILE A 301 23.74 22.99 8.57
C ILE A 301 23.79 22.63 7.08
N HIS A 302 22.73 22.02 6.59
CA HIS A 302 22.62 21.66 5.19
C HIS A 302 22.50 22.93 4.32
N LYS A 303 23.24 23.01 3.21
CA LYS A 303 23.21 24.18 2.32
C LYS A 303 21.82 24.51 1.75
N LYS A 304 20.99 23.47 1.59
CA LYS A 304 19.61 23.60 1.09
C LYS A 304 18.58 23.73 2.22
N CYS A 305 19.01 23.96 3.47
CA CYS A 305 18.11 24.18 4.59
C CYS A 305 17.28 25.46 4.36
N PRO A 306 15.94 25.36 4.24
CA PRO A 306 15.12 26.51 3.85
C PRO A 306 15.10 27.63 4.89
N PHE A 307 15.36 27.31 6.16
CA PHE A 307 15.41 28.27 7.25
C PHE A 307 16.54 29.29 7.14
N ILE A 308 17.61 28.98 6.38
CA ILE A 308 18.74 29.92 6.13
C ILE A 308 18.26 31.22 5.46
N ASN A 309 17.19 31.16 4.69
CA ASN A 309 16.69 32.29 3.91
C ASN A 309 15.62 33.08 4.64
N CYS A 310 15.17 32.67 5.83
CA CYS A 310 14.16 33.37 6.61
C CYS A 310 14.75 34.68 7.17
N LYS A 311 14.06 35.79 6.90
CA LYS A 311 14.49 37.15 7.33
C LYS A 311 13.81 37.60 8.62
N ASN A 312 12.69 37.00 8.96
CA ASN A 312 11.87 37.35 10.11
C ASN A 312 11.09 36.13 10.62
N GLU A 313 10.47 36.29 11.77
CA GLU A 313 9.72 35.22 12.44
C GLU A 313 8.51 34.75 11.62
N THR A 314 7.88 35.62 10.83
CA THR A 314 6.73 35.24 9.99
C THR A 314 7.16 34.25 8.90
N GLU A 315 8.24 34.53 8.19
CA GLU A 315 8.81 33.62 7.19
C GLU A 315 9.24 32.29 7.83
N LEU A 316 9.82 32.34 9.03
CA LEU A 316 10.18 31.14 9.78
C LEU A 316 8.96 30.32 10.15
N LYS A 317 7.85 30.93 10.59
CA LYS A 317 6.57 30.27 10.87
C LYS A 317 6.01 29.58 9.63
N GLU A 318 5.99 30.26 8.49
CA GLU A 318 5.51 29.70 7.23
C GLU A 318 6.29 28.42 6.84
N VAL A 319 7.62 28.52 6.86
CA VAL A 319 8.49 27.38 6.53
C VAL A 319 8.32 26.27 7.57
N PHE A 320 8.28 26.59 8.85
CA PHE A 320 8.09 25.60 9.91
C PHE A 320 6.76 24.88 9.78
N PHE A 321 5.64 25.60 9.58
CA PHE A 321 4.32 25.02 9.39
C PHE A 321 4.28 24.06 8.20
N LYS A 322 4.87 24.47 7.07
CA LYS A 322 4.99 23.61 5.89
C LYS A 322 5.65 22.28 6.25
N TYR A 323 6.86 22.30 6.80
CA TYR A 323 7.62 21.07 7.07
C TYR A 323 7.06 20.27 8.24
N LEU A 324 6.44 20.89 9.24
CA LEU A 324 5.70 20.21 10.30
C LEU A 324 4.66 19.24 9.71
N HIS A 325 3.82 19.75 8.81
CA HIS A 325 2.74 18.97 8.22
C HIS A 325 3.20 18.02 7.12
N VAL A 326 4.10 18.48 6.25
CA VAL A 326 4.64 17.65 5.16
C VAL A 326 5.36 16.41 5.70
N PHE A 327 6.21 16.55 6.72
CA PHE A 327 6.95 15.39 7.25
C PHE A 327 6.06 14.42 8.03
N LYS A 328 5.03 14.92 8.72
CA LYS A 328 3.99 14.06 9.31
C LYS A 328 3.20 13.32 8.24
N ALA A 329 2.86 14.01 7.15
CA ALA A 329 2.15 13.40 6.02
C ALA A 329 3.02 12.34 5.31
N MET A 330 4.28 12.65 5.00
CA MET A 330 5.21 11.70 4.39
C MET A 330 5.38 10.44 5.24
N ALA A 331 5.48 10.60 6.57
CA ALA A 331 5.57 9.45 7.48
C ALA A 331 4.31 8.57 7.41
N THR A 332 3.12 9.17 7.40
CA THR A 332 1.85 8.45 7.29
C THR A 332 1.72 7.74 5.94
N LEU A 333 2.00 8.43 4.84
CA LEU A 333 1.96 7.89 3.49
C LEU A 333 2.93 6.71 3.32
N SER A 334 4.16 6.87 3.82
CA SER A 334 5.16 5.79 3.84
C SER A 334 4.74 4.58 4.69
N ASP A 335 3.96 4.78 5.76
CA ASP A 335 3.41 3.68 6.55
C ASP A 335 2.29 2.94 5.80
N TYR A 336 1.60 3.61 4.88
CA TYR A 336 0.52 3.01 4.08
C TYR A 336 1.00 2.37 2.77
N PHE A 337 2.21 2.67 2.31
CA PHE A 337 2.76 2.11 1.07
C PHE A 337 2.62 0.59 1.00
N ASP A 338 3.21 -0.12 1.97
CA ASP A 338 3.23 -1.57 1.97
C ASP A 338 1.82 -2.18 2.14
N LEU A 339 0.95 -1.51 2.89
CA LEU A 339 -0.45 -1.91 3.03
C LEU A 339 -1.18 -1.83 1.68
N ASN A 340 -1.13 -0.68 1.00
CA ASN A 340 -1.76 -0.48 -0.30
C ASN A 340 -1.17 -1.43 -1.36
N ARG A 341 0.16 -1.56 -1.41
CA ARG A 341 0.87 -2.47 -2.33
C ARG A 341 0.34 -3.89 -2.21
N ARG A 342 0.28 -4.44 -0.99
CA ARG A 342 -0.12 -5.83 -0.78
C ARG A 342 -1.57 -6.10 -1.16
N TYR A 343 -2.49 -5.19 -0.84
CA TYR A 343 -3.88 -5.35 -1.29
C TYR A 343 -4.02 -5.28 -2.81
N LEU A 344 -3.28 -4.40 -3.47
CA LEU A 344 -3.31 -4.33 -4.93
C LEU A 344 -2.63 -5.55 -5.57
N ASN A 345 -1.54 -6.03 -4.99
CA ASN A 345 -0.77 -7.17 -5.50
C ASN A 345 -1.60 -8.47 -5.56
N ILE A 346 -2.42 -8.76 -4.54
CA ILE A 346 -3.22 -10.00 -4.52
C ILE A 346 -4.30 -10.08 -5.61
N THR A 347 -4.51 -9.01 -6.39
CA THR A 347 -5.41 -9.04 -7.55
C THR A 347 -4.77 -9.63 -8.80
N ASP A 348 -3.46 -9.82 -8.83
CA ASP A 348 -2.66 -10.25 -9.99
C ASP A 348 -2.90 -9.42 -11.26
N THR A 349 -3.40 -8.18 -11.12
CA THR A 349 -3.60 -7.23 -12.22
C THR A 349 -2.48 -6.21 -12.35
N LEU A 350 -1.67 -6.05 -11.30
CA LEU A 350 -0.56 -5.10 -11.23
C LEU A 350 0.76 -5.83 -11.00
N ILE A 351 1.81 -5.32 -11.61
CA ILE A 351 3.20 -5.79 -11.45
C ILE A 351 3.96 -4.76 -10.62
N PHE A 352 4.55 -5.21 -9.52
CA PHE A 352 5.43 -4.44 -8.64
C PHE A 352 6.86 -4.96 -8.81
N GLU A 353 7.66 -4.28 -9.62
CA GLU A 353 9.02 -4.72 -9.98
C GLU A 353 9.93 -3.51 -10.21
N ASP A 354 11.21 -3.62 -9.88
CA ASP A 354 12.22 -2.57 -10.13
C ASP A 354 11.82 -1.17 -9.61
N ARG A 355 11.09 -1.10 -8.48
CA ARG A 355 10.52 0.12 -7.91
C ARG A 355 9.51 0.84 -8.83
N ILE A 356 8.92 0.11 -9.74
CA ILE A 356 7.88 0.56 -10.67
C ILE A 356 6.62 -0.28 -10.48
N ILE A 357 5.48 0.35 -10.69
CA ILE A 357 4.16 -0.27 -10.70
C ILE A 357 3.57 -0.08 -12.08
N LYS A 358 3.11 -1.16 -12.68
CA LYS A 358 2.44 -1.14 -13.98
C LYS A 358 1.31 -2.17 -14.02
N LEU A 359 0.38 -2.01 -14.94
CA LEU A 359 -0.62 -3.04 -15.23
C LEU A 359 0.05 -4.23 -15.91
N ASP A 360 -0.40 -5.44 -15.58
CA ASP A 360 -0.05 -6.62 -16.37
C ASP A 360 -0.70 -6.54 -17.76
N MET A 361 -0.24 -7.34 -18.71
CA MET A 361 -0.55 -7.17 -20.12
C MET A 361 -2.05 -7.15 -20.40
N ILE A 362 -2.81 -8.16 -19.99
CA ILE A 362 -4.27 -8.20 -20.25
C ILE A 362 -5.01 -7.10 -19.49
N PRO A 363 -4.81 -6.93 -18.17
CA PRO A 363 -5.37 -5.80 -17.45
C PRO A 363 -5.07 -4.44 -18.10
N LYS A 364 -3.86 -4.24 -18.65
CA LYS A 364 -3.48 -2.99 -19.32
C LYS A 364 -4.42 -2.68 -20.48
N TYR A 365 -4.61 -3.62 -21.40
CA TYR A 365 -5.47 -3.39 -22.57
C TYR A 365 -6.94 -3.32 -22.18
N TYR A 366 -7.38 -4.21 -21.29
CA TYR A 366 -8.77 -4.23 -20.86
C TYR A 366 -9.17 -2.92 -20.16
N PHE A 367 -8.38 -2.47 -19.20
CA PHE A 367 -8.66 -1.23 -18.48
C PHE A 367 -8.51 0.00 -19.38
N LYS A 368 -7.61 0.00 -20.37
CA LYS A 368 -7.48 1.10 -21.31
C LYS A 368 -8.80 1.37 -22.04
N GLU A 369 -9.52 0.33 -22.44
CA GLU A 369 -10.79 0.45 -23.14
C GLU A 369 -11.94 0.93 -22.22
N ILE A 370 -11.95 0.51 -20.97
CA ILE A 370 -13.10 0.74 -20.08
C ILE A 370 -12.90 1.89 -19.07
N ILE A 371 -11.67 2.41 -18.93
CA ILE A 371 -11.33 3.28 -17.80
C ILE A 371 -12.17 4.55 -17.72
N ASP A 372 -12.53 5.16 -18.83
CA ASP A 372 -13.28 6.41 -18.83
C ASP A 372 -14.71 6.19 -18.29
N THR A 373 -15.34 5.08 -18.60
CA THR A 373 -16.64 4.70 -18.03
C THR A 373 -16.48 4.28 -16.57
N LEU A 374 -15.54 3.40 -16.26
CA LEU A 374 -15.29 2.91 -14.92
C LEU A 374 -14.93 4.03 -13.92
N TYR A 375 -14.16 5.02 -14.37
CA TYR A 375 -13.70 6.13 -13.54
C TYR A 375 -14.86 7.05 -13.09
N THR A 376 -15.98 7.09 -13.83
CA THR A 376 -17.17 7.84 -13.38
C THR A 376 -17.68 7.37 -12.00
N GLU A 377 -17.36 6.14 -11.62
CA GLU A 377 -17.75 5.51 -10.36
C GLU A 377 -16.69 5.64 -9.25
N ALA A 378 -15.50 6.19 -9.55
CA ALA A 378 -14.35 6.21 -8.64
C ALA A 378 -14.63 6.91 -7.30
N PHE A 379 -15.60 7.85 -7.28
CA PHE A 379 -15.95 8.65 -6.10
C PHE A 379 -17.37 8.41 -5.63
N ILE A 380 -17.93 7.26 -6.00
CA ILE A 380 -19.26 6.81 -5.59
C ILE A 380 -19.11 5.53 -4.76
N ARG A 381 -19.83 5.47 -3.63
CA ARG A 381 -19.83 4.28 -2.78
C ARG A 381 -20.50 3.12 -3.49
N TYR A 382 -19.88 1.95 -3.45
CA TYR A 382 -20.52 0.71 -3.86
C TYR A 382 -21.27 0.09 -2.67
N GLU A 383 -22.60 -0.06 -2.78
CA GLU A 383 -23.45 -0.44 -1.63
C GLU A 383 -23.34 -1.95 -1.29
N ASN A 384 -23.21 -2.80 -2.29
CA ASN A 384 -23.30 -4.26 -2.07
C ASN A 384 -21.92 -4.96 -2.10
N ILE A 385 -20.98 -4.48 -1.27
CA ILE A 385 -19.62 -5.01 -1.23
C ILE A 385 -19.54 -6.50 -0.85
N ARG A 386 -20.56 -7.03 -0.13
CA ARG A 386 -20.58 -8.38 0.46
C ARG A 386 -21.05 -9.47 -0.49
N ALA A 387 -21.75 -9.10 -1.55
CA ALA A 387 -22.29 -10.05 -2.53
C ALA A 387 -21.20 -10.57 -3.47
N ASP A 388 -21.29 -11.83 -3.87
CA ASP A 388 -20.54 -12.38 -5.00
C ASP A 388 -21.34 -12.20 -6.28
N VAL A 389 -21.11 -11.10 -6.97
CA VAL A 389 -21.78 -10.75 -8.22
C VAL A 389 -20.84 -10.89 -9.42
N PRO A 390 -21.37 -11.09 -10.65
CA PRO A 390 -20.61 -10.94 -11.88
C PRO A 390 -19.95 -9.57 -11.96
N ILE A 391 -18.79 -9.48 -12.64
CA ILE A 391 -18.04 -8.21 -12.70
C ILE A 391 -18.82 -7.13 -13.46
N GLU A 392 -19.65 -7.52 -14.42
CA GLU A 392 -20.53 -6.66 -15.21
C GLU A 392 -21.64 -6.01 -14.37
N THR A 393 -21.94 -6.59 -13.20
CA THR A 393 -22.86 -6.02 -12.20
C THR A 393 -22.16 -4.98 -11.32
N ILE A 394 -20.85 -5.06 -11.19
CA ILE A 394 -20.06 -4.10 -10.41
C ILE A 394 -20.00 -2.77 -11.15
N SER A 395 -19.85 -2.81 -12.48
CA SER A 395 -19.90 -1.64 -13.36
C SER A 395 -20.30 -2.03 -14.77
N GLU A 396 -21.13 -1.21 -15.40
CA GLU A 396 -21.50 -1.35 -16.83
C GLU A 396 -20.27 -1.31 -17.76
N ALA A 397 -19.17 -0.70 -17.31
CA ALA A 397 -17.92 -0.65 -18.05
C ALA A 397 -17.39 -2.05 -18.43
N PHE A 398 -17.68 -3.08 -17.62
CA PHE A 398 -17.23 -4.45 -17.86
C PHE A 398 -18.08 -5.23 -18.88
N LYS A 399 -19.09 -4.60 -19.50
CA LYS A 399 -19.87 -5.17 -20.62
C LYS A 399 -19.19 -4.95 -21.98
N LEU A 400 -17.88 -4.83 -21.99
CA LEU A 400 -17.07 -4.66 -23.20
C LEU A 400 -17.20 -5.87 -24.15
N ASP A 401 -17.33 -5.61 -25.45
CA ASP A 401 -17.20 -6.66 -26.46
C ASP A 401 -15.74 -7.09 -26.56
N ILE A 402 -15.47 -8.37 -26.33
CA ILE A 402 -14.12 -8.94 -26.38
C ILE A 402 -13.47 -8.76 -27.76
N SER A 403 -14.25 -8.63 -28.83
CA SER A 403 -13.74 -8.35 -30.18
C SER A 403 -13.01 -7.01 -30.25
N GLU A 404 -13.50 -5.97 -29.59
CA GLU A 404 -12.84 -4.64 -29.52
C GLU A 404 -11.47 -4.74 -28.83
N LEU A 405 -11.39 -5.55 -27.77
CA LEU A 405 -10.11 -5.82 -27.07
C LEU A 405 -9.10 -6.49 -28.02
N TYR A 406 -9.52 -7.45 -28.83
CA TYR A 406 -8.62 -8.11 -29.78
C TYR A 406 -8.15 -7.18 -30.91
N GLU A 407 -8.99 -6.26 -31.37
CA GLU A 407 -8.60 -5.24 -32.34
C GLU A 407 -7.51 -4.33 -31.76
N THR A 408 -7.70 -3.85 -30.54
CA THR A 408 -6.70 -3.00 -29.85
C THR A 408 -5.39 -3.75 -29.60
N LEU A 409 -5.46 -5.00 -29.12
CA LEU A 409 -4.28 -5.88 -28.98
C LEU A 409 -3.56 -6.08 -30.32
N SER A 410 -4.30 -6.39 -31.38
CA SER A 410 -3.75 -6.61 -32.71
C SER A 410 -3.00 -5.39 -33.24
N LYS A 411 -3.58 -4.19 -33.06
CA LYS A 411 -3.01 -2.92 -33.50
C LYS A 411 -1.73 -2.57 -32.73
N ASP A 412 -1.77 -2.65 -31.41
CA ASP A 412 -0.64 -2.25 -30.56
C ASP A 412 0.54 -3.22 -30.68
N LEU A 413 0.26 -4.50 -30.89
CA LEU A 413 1.28 -5.55 -31.02
C LEU A 413 1.76 -5.80 -32.46
N GLY A 414 1.09 -5.18 -33.46
CA GLY A 414 1.40 -5.39 -34.88
C GLY A 414 1.14 -6.81 -35.36
N ILE A 415 0.21 -7.55 -34.73
CA ILE A 415 -0.16 -8.93 -35.05
C ILE A 415 -1.66 -9.01 -35.36
N THR A 416 -2.12 -10.10 -35.97
CA THR A 416 -3.55 -10.30 -36.22
C THR A 416 -4.11 -11.34 -35.26
N ILE A 417 -4.96 -10.92 -34.32
CA ILE A 417 -5.68 -11.78 -33.40
C ILE A 417 -7.13 -11.87 -33.85
N LYS A 418 -7.59 -13.07 -34.20
CA LYS A 418 -8.96 -13.31 -34.75
C LYS A 418 -9.85 -14.12 -33.81
N SER A 419 -9.30 -14.70 -32.73
CA SER A 419 -10.07 -15.50 -31.80
C SER A 419 -9.51 -15.44 -30.38
N THR A 420 -10.33 -15.81 -29.40
CA THR A 420 -9.94 -15.95 -27.99
C THR A 420 -8.78 -16.94 -27.81
N GLU A 421 -8.73 -18.01 -28.56
CA GLU A 421 -7.67 -19.02 -28.50
C GLU A 421 -6.33 -18.43 -28.98
N GLN A 422 -6.33 -17.64 -30.05
CA GLN A 422 -5.13 -16.95 -30.53
C GLN A 422 -4.65 -15.91 -29.53
N ALA A 423 -5.57 -15.16 -28.92
CA ALA A 423 -5.22 -14.21 -27.85
C ALA A 423 -4.58 -14.93 -26.66
N LYS A 424 -5.19 -16.01 -26.17
CA LYS A 424 -4.64 -16.83 -25.08
C LYS A 424 -3.28 -17.42 -25.41
N ALA A 425 -3.09 -17.94 -26.61
CA ALA A 425 -1.80 -18.48 -27.05
C ALA A 425 -0.71 -17.40 -27.02
N TYR A 426 -0.99 -16.22 -27.58
CA TYR A 426 -0.05 -15.10 -27.56
C TYR A 426 0.30 -14.66 -26.13
N ILE A 427 -0.69 -14.57 -25.25
CA ILE A 427 -0.51 -14.19 -23.86
C ILE A 427 0.38 -15.20 -23.14
N ASN A 428 0.14 -16.49 -23.36
CA ASN A 428 0.95 -17.55 -22.76
C ASN A 428 2.40 -17.51 -23.28
N ASP A 429 2.61 -17.26 -24.58
CA ASP A 429 3.93 -17.09 -25.16
C ASP A 429 4.67 -15.88 -24.59
N GLU A 430 3.97 -14.76 -24.40
CA GLU A 430 4.56 -13.55 -23.79
C GLU A 430 4.89 -13.79 -22.31
N ARG A 431 3.99 -14.45 -21.58
CA ARG A 431 4.22 -14.83 -20.19
C ARG A 431 5.44 -15.77 -20.06
N TYR A 432 5.57 -16.69 -20.98
CA TYR A 432 6.73 -17.59 -21.06
C TYR A 432 8.04 -16.84 -21.34
N ARG A 433 8.03 -15.89 -22.30
CA ARG A 433 9.20 -15.03 -22.58
C ARG A 433 9.60 -14.18 -21.37
N ARG A 434 8.62 -13.59 -20.69
CA ARG A 434 8.85 -12.83 -19.46
C ARG A 434 9.45 -13.70 -18.36
N PHE A 435 8.97 -14.94 -18.22
CA PHE A 435 9.51 -15.88 -17.23
C PHE A 435 10.96 -16.25 -17.52
N ASN A 436 11.31 -16.52 -18.78
CA ASN A 436 12.72 -16.75 -19.15
C ASN A 436 13.59 -15.52 -18.87
N THR A 437 13.10 -14.33 -19.17
CA THR A 437 13.80 -13.07 -18.84
C THR A 437 13.99 -12.92 -17.32
N LEU A 438 12.99 -13.26 -16.52
CA LEU A 438 13.09 -13.27 -15.06
C LEU A 438 14.15 -14.25 -14.58
N ILE A 439 14.18 -15.47 -15.13
CA ILE A 439 15.20 -16.48 -14.80
C ILE A 439 16.60 -15.95 -15.11
N ASP A 440 16.80 -15.36 -16.27
CA ASP A 440 18.12 -14.86 -16.67
C ASP A 440 18.61 -13.69 -15.81
N LYS A 441 17.72 -12.77 -15.45
CA LYS A 441 18.05 -11.59 -14.64
C LYS A 441 18.20 -11.91 -13.16
N LYS A 442 17.24 -12.63 -12.59
CA LYS A 442 17.11 -12.82 -11.14
C LYS A 442 17.67 -14.14 -10.64
N PHE A 443 17.57 -15.22 -11.45
CA PHE A 443 17.92 -16.58 -11.05
C PHE A 443 19.09 -17.14 -11.88
N ASN A 444 20.17 -16.33 -12.01
CA ASN A 444 21.41 -16.83 -12.58
C ASN A 444 22.06 -17.89 -11.67
N ASP A 445 23.06 -18.61 -12.18
CA ASP A 445 23.64 -19.78 -11.49
C ASP A 445 24.22 -19.42 -10.11
N SER A 446 24.83 -18.25 -9.96
CA SER A 446 25.37 -17.83 -8.67
C SER A 446 24.29 -17.61 -7.61
N VAL A 447 23.16 -17.02 -8.00
CA VAL A 447 22.01 -16.81 -7.11
C VAL A 447 21.33 -18.14 -6.77
N LEU A 448 21.22 -19.09 -7.73
CA LEU A 448 20.67 -20.40 -7.46
C LEU A 448 21.53 -21.21 -6.49
N ILE A 449 22.86 -21.15 -6.61
CA ILE A 449 23.79 -21.79 -5.66
C ILE A 449 23.66 -21.14 -4.28
N GLU A 450 23.58 -19.80 -4.19
CA GLU A 450 23.35 -19.10 -2.93
C GLU A 450 22.02 -19.53 -2.28
N LEU A 451 20.94 -19.63 -3.05
CA LEU A 451 19.64 -20.09 -2.56
C LEU A 451 19.69 -21.53 -2.03
N LEU A 452 20.36 -22.46 -2.73
CA LEU A 452 20.54 -23.83 -2.24
C LEU A 452 21.25 -23.87 -0.88
N ASN A 453 22.30 -23.08 -0.71
CA ASN A 453 23.00 -22.94 0.58
C ASN A 453 22.08 -22.33 1.66
N CYS A 454 21.26 -21.32 1.32
CA CYS A 454 20.30 -20.72 2.25
C CYS A 454 19.22 -21.72 2.68
N PHE A 455 18.73 -22.58 1.78
CA PHE A 455 17.79 -23.65 2.15
C PHE A 455 18.42 -24.68 3.08
N GLU A 456 19.67 -25.08 2.85
CA GLU A 456 20.41 -26.02 3.72
C GLU A 456 20.64 -25.43 5.10
N THR A 457 21.02 -24.15 5.19
CA THR A 457 21.32 -23.47 6.46
C THR A 457 20.10 -22.87 7.13
N ARG A 458 18.92 -22.92 6.54
CA ARG A 458 17.67 -22.31 7.03
C ARG A 458 17.76 -20.80 7.20
N ASP A 459 18.46 -20.12 6.30
CA ASP A 459 18.47 -18.66 6.24
C ASP A 459 17.22 -18.15 5.48
N ASP A 460 16.06 -18.36 6.11
CA ASP A 460 14.74 -18.03 5.55
C ASP A 460 14.66 -16.53 5.17
N LYS A 461 15.28 -15.65 5.95
CA LYS A 461 15.29 -14.22 5.67
C LYS A 461 16.02 -13.91 4.36
N ARG A 462 17.17 -14.53 4.13
CA ARG A 462 17.94 -14.34 2.90
C ARG A 462 17.20 -14.91 1.69
N ILE A 463 16.50 -16.03 1.85
CA ILE A 463 15.63 -16.59 0.81
C ILE A 463 14.53 -15.60 0.42
N GLU A 464 13.82 -15.00 1.41
CA GLU A 464 12.80 -13.99 1.15
C GLU A 464 13.37 -12.74 0.45
N GLU A 465 14.57 -12.29 0.83
CA GLU A 465 15.24 -11.15 0.16
C GLU A 465 15.60 -11.46 -1.30
N LEU A 466 16.05 -12.67 -1.59
CA LEU A 466 16.46 -13.08 -2.94
C LEU A 466 15.29 -13.40 -3.86
N VAL A 467 14.18 -13.90 -3.33
CA VAL A 467 13.03 -14.33 -4.14
C VAL A 467 11.82 -13.43 -3.91
N THR A 468 11.10 -13.62 -2.81
CA THR A 468 9.93 -12.83 -2.41
C THR A 468 9.57 -13.09 -0.94
N ASP A 469 9.04 -12.08 -0.26
CA ASP A 469 8.44 -12.23 1.07
C ASP A 469 6.94 -12.58 1.01
N ASP A 470 6.35 -12.70 -0.19
CA ASP A 470 4.92 -12.98 -0.40
C ASP A 470 4.60 -14.48 -0.58
N ALA A 471 5.61 -15.37 -0.55
CA ALA A 471 5.41 -16.82 -0.55
C ALA A 471 6.06 -17.51 0.66
N ALA A 472 5.54 -18.66 1.06
CA ALA A 472 6.14 -19.50 2.10
C ALA A 472 7.42 -20.17 1.62
N ILE A 473 8.38 -20.41 2.52
CA ILE A 473 9.68 -21.02 2.17
C ILE A 473 9.54 -22.36 1.42
N PRO A 474 8.63 -23.29 1.81
CA PRO A 474 8.45 -24.52 1.02
C PRO A 474 8.02 -24.25 -0.42
N THR A 475 7.09 -23.34 -0.66
CA THR A 475 6.65 -22.95 -2.01
C THR A 475 7.78 -22.31 -2.82
N ILE A 476 8.60 -21.46 -2.16
CA ILE A 476 9.82 -20.89 -2.80
C ILE A 476 10.80 -22.01 -3.17
N PHE A 477 10.98 -22.99 -2.31
CA PHE A 477 11.86 -24.13 -2.59
C PHE A 477 11.40 -24.91 -3.82
N GLU A 478 10.11 -25.26 -3.91
CA GLU A 478 9.55 -25.94 -5.08
C GLU A 478 9.72 -25.13 -6.38
N TYR A 479 9.49 -23.82 -6.29
CA TYR A 479 9.68 -22.89 -7.40
C TYR A 479 11.13 -22.85 -7.88
N ILE A 480 12.10 -22.77 -6.98
CA ILE A 480 13.54 -22.77 -7.31
C ILE A 480 13.99 -24.11 -7.86
N LEU A 481 13.49 -25.22 -7.31
CA LEU A 481 13.77 -26.56 -7.89
C LEU A 481 13.24 -26.68 -9.32
N GLY A 482 12.04 -26.18 -9.59
CA GLY A 482 11.48 -26.14 -10.95
C GLY A 482 12.37 -25.35 -11.91
N ILE A 483 12.90 -24.19 -11.50
CA ILE A 483 13.83 -23.38 -12.29
C ILE A 483 15.16 -24.12 -12.53
N ILE A 484 15.73 -24.73 -11.49
CA ILE A 484 16.99 -25.49 -11.61
C ILE A 484 16.80 -26.66 -12.61
N TRP A 485 15.72 -27.43 -12.45
CA TRP A 485 15.41 -28.53 -13.35
C TRP A 485 15.24 -28.07 -14.78
N TYR A 486 14.53 -26.97 -15.00
CA TYR A 486 14.35 -26.38 -16.32
C TYR A 486 15.67 -25.94 -16.95
N LYS A 487 16.57 -25.33 -16.21
CA LYS A 487 17.92 -24.98 -16.71
C LYS A 487 18.78 -26.20 -17.01
N VAL A 488 18.78 -27.23 -16.14
CA VAL A 488 19.55 -28.48 -16.33
C VAL A 488 19.03 -29.26 -17.53
N SER A 489 17.73 -29.22 -17.83
CA SER A 489 17.15 -29.82 -19.04
C SER A 489 17.35 -28.99 -20.31
N GLU A 490 18.30 -28.05 -20.31
CA GLU A 490 18.55 -27.14 -21.44
C GLU A 490 17.31 -26.38 -21.91
N ARG A 491 16.42 -26.03 -20.94
CA ARG A 491 15.16 -25.31 -21.15
C ARG A 491 14.18 -25.99 -22.12
N GLN A 492 14.13 -27.31 -22.09
CA GLN A 492 13.17 -28.06 -22.91
C GLN A 492 11.74 -27.87 -22.42
N GLY A 493 10.83 -27.59 -23.37
CA GLY A 493 9.41 -27.36 -23.08
C GLY A 493 9.12 -25.99 -22.49
N ASN A 494 7.87 -25.79 -22.07
CA ASN A 494 7.43 -24.55 -21.39
C ASN A 494 7.34 -24.81 -19.89
N ILE A 495 8.19 -24.15 -19.12
CA ILE A 495 8.24 -24.30 -17.65
C ILE A 495 6.88 -24.02 -16.98
N LEU A 496 6.07 -23.12 -17.53
CA LEU A 496 4.75 -22.78 -16.99
C LEU A 496 3.73 -23.94 -17.13
N ASP A 497 3.94 -24.88 -18.05
CA ASP A 497 3.05 -26.01 -18.25
C ASP A 497 3.25 -27.11 -17.19
N PHE A 498 4.45 -27.26 -16.66
CA PHE A 498 4.78 -28.30 -15.67
C PHE A 498 5.00 -27.75 -14.24
N MET A 499 5.28 -26.47 -14.08
CA MET A 499 5.34 -25.83 -12.78
C MET A 499 3.90 -25.58 -12.27
N LYS A 500 3.37 -26.50 -11.49
CA LYS A 500 1.98 -26.46 -10.97
C LYS A 500 1.81 -25.55 -9.73
N LEU A 501 2.54 -24.45 -9.69
CA LEU A 501 2.46 -23.45 -8.63
C LEU A 501 1.62 -22.26 -9.08
N SER A 502 0.88 -21.68 -8.15
CA SER A 502 0.28 -20.36 -8.36
C SER A 502 1.38 -19.30 -8.41
N LEU A 503 1.30 -18.42 -9.41
CA LEU A 503 2.25 -17.33 -9.61
C LEU A 503 1.51 -16.00 -9.56
N GLU A 504 2.17 -14.99 -8.99
CA GLU A 504 1.72 -13.61 -9.05
C GLU A 504 1.91 -13.01 -10.46
N ALA A 505 1.41 -11.80 -10.69
CA ALA A 505 1.57 -11.08 -11.97
C ALA A 505 3.03 -10.88 -12.38
N ASN A 506 3.96 -10.76 -11.42
CA ASN A 506 5.40 -10.67 -11.63
C ASN A 506 6.08 -12.03 -11.85
N LEU A 507 5.31 -13.13 -11.90
CA LEU A 507 5.76 -14.51 -12.09
C LEU A 507 6.55 -15.10 -10.91
N LEU A 508 6.55 -14.45 -9.75
CA LEU A 508 7.06 -15.03 -8.51
C LEU A 508 6.02 -15.95 -7.85
N PRO A 509 6.45 -16.92 -7.02
CA PRO A 509 5.54 -17.89 -6.43
C PRO A 509 4.57 -17.28 -5.43
N LYS A 510 3.36 -17.84 -5.36
CA LYS A 510 2.27 -17.48 -4.46
C LYS A 510 1.87 -18.71 -3.65
N THR A 511 1.69 -18.55 -2.33
CA THR A 511 1.27 -19.63 -1.42
C THR A 511 -0.18 -19.45 -1.02
N HIS A 512 -0.94 -20.55 -0.93
CA HIS A 512 -2.33 -20.61 -0.46
C HIS A 512 -2.47 -21.37 0.86
N ALA A 513 -3.56 -21.11 1.62
CA ALA A 513 -3.77 -21.68 2.94
C ALA A 513 -4.16 -23.17 2.92
N ALA A 514 -4.78 -23.64 1.85
CA ALA A 514 -5.27 -25.00 1.69
C ALA A 514 -4.53 -25.75 0.59
N GLY A 515 -3.26 -25.88 0.66
CA GLY A 515 -2.52 -26.52 -0.41
C GLY A 515 -1.03 -26.62 -0.10
N GLY A 516 -0.75 -26.62 1.19
CA GLY A 516 0.60 -26.91 1.66
C GLY A 516 0.84 -28.37 1.84
#